data_7f1175cc64918368dff1d6d89fbeb67a
#
_entry.id   7f1175cc64918368dff1d6d89fbeb67a
#
_cell.length_a   1.000
_cell.length_b   1.000
_cell.length_c   1.000
_cell.angle_alpha   90.00
_cell.angle_beta   90.00
_cell.angle_gamma   90.00
#
_symmetry.space_group_name_H-M   'P 1'
#
loop_
_entity.id
_entity.type
_entity.pdbx_description
1 polymer ?
#
loop_
_entity_poly.entity_id
_entity_poly.type
_entity_poly.pdbx_seq_one_letter_code
_entity_poly.pdbx_strand_id
1 'polypeptide(L)'
;GGHSKGFWTSKNGQKLFTNADLTHLSGLNLVNADGTAFDPSTNSSYKTWLSSATATNMAYMLSAQLSSMKLNVDHTFVSGASLVYAPDLLPYGPIPGLNSLGFISIDNLMTAADASLGSHPNTPAGDASRAYQEVLKDALDRANNDSTFVKPTPCVFGFP
;
A
#
# COMPACT_ATOMS: atom_id res chain seq x y z
N GLY A 1 -12.76 -8.30 1.92
CA GLY A 1 -11.76 -7.43 2.51
C GLY A 1 -10.39 -7.64 1.91
N GLY A 2 -9.43 -6.81 2.30
CA GLY A 2 -8.06 -6.85 1.81
C GLY A 2 -7.32 -8.13 2.20
N HIS A 3 -6.27 -8.39 1.48
CA HIS A 3 -5.33 -9.46 1.77
C HIS A 3 -3.94 -8.89 2.09
N SER A 4 -3.32 -9.42 3.13
CA SER A 4 -2.00 -9.00 3.57
C SER A 4 -0.89 -9.34 2.56
N LYS A 5 0.27 -8.70 2.74
CA LYS A 5 1.51 -9.06 2.02
C LYS A 5 1.78 -10.57 2.06
N GLY A 6 1.56 -11.21 3.22
CA GLY A 6 1.74 -12.66 3.39
C GLY A 6 0.78 -13.52 2.56
N PHE A 7 -0.45 -13.07 2.35
CA PHE A 7 -1.37 -13.78 1.46
C PHE A 7 -0.83 -13.85 0.03
N TRP A 8 -0.35 -12.71 -0.49
CA TRP A 8 0.14 -12.64 -1.88
C TRP A 8 1.42 -13.46 -2.12
N THR A 9 2.16 -13.81 -1.07
CA THR A 9 3.28 -14.77 -1.14
C THR A 9 2.87 -16.22 -0.92
N SER A 10 1.65 -16.46 -0.42
CA SER A 10 1.14 -17.80 -0.16
C SER A 10 0.72 -18.53 -1.43
N LYS A 11 0.53 -19.86 -1.31
CA LYS A 11 0.04 -20.69 -2.42
C LYS A 11 -1.31 -20.21 -2.98
N ASN A 12 -2.19 -19.68 -2.11
CA ASN A 12 -3.51 -19.19 -2.53
C ASN A 12 -3.41 -17.88 -3.31
N GLY A 13 -2.65 -16.91 -2.80
CA GLY A 13 -2.42 -15.65 -3.50
C GLY A 13 -1.72 -15.85 -4.85
N GLN A 14 -0.74 -16.77 -4.89
CA GLN A 14 -0.02 -17.08 -6.11
C GLN A 14 -0.91 -17.68 -7.22
N LYS A 15 -1.97 -18.38 -6.86
CA LYS A 15 -2.96 -18.92 -7.83
C LYS A 15 -3.84 -17.83 -8.45
N LEU A 16 -4.03 -16.71 -7.76
CA LEU A 16 -4.83 -15.59 -8.25
C LEU A 16 -4.02 -14.66 -9.14
N PHE A 17 -2.70 -14.66 -9.01
CA PHE A 17 -1.80 -13.75 -9.69
C PHE A 17 -1.80 -13.98 -11.21
N THR A 18 -1.92 -12.91 -11.99
CA THR A 18 -2.05 -12.94 -13.46
C THR A 18 -0.95 -12.12 -14.13
N ASN A 19 -0.81 -12.25 -15.45
CA ASN A 19 0.10 -11.40 -16.24
C ASN A 19 -0.34 -9.93 -16.25
N ALA A 20 -1.64 -9.64 -16.12
CA ALA A 20 -2.14 -8.28 -15.99
C ALA A 20 -1.63 -7.61 -14.70
N ASP A 21 -1.49 -8.38 -13.62
CA ASP A 21 -0.93 -7.88 -12.36
C ASP A 21 0.51 -7.41 -12.54
N LEU A 22 1.33 -8.14 -13.30
CA LEU A 22 2.71 -7.72 -13.62
C LEU A 22 2.74 -6.36 -14.32
N THR A 23 1.86 -6.15 -15.29
CA THR A 23 1.74 -4.88 -16.01
C THR A 23 1.32 -3.74 -15.08
N HIS A 24 0.34 -3.97 -14.23
CA HIS A 24 -0.15 -2.97 -13.28
C HIS A 24 0.89 -2.62 -12.22
N LEU A 25 1.62 -3.61 -11.71
CA LEU A 25 2.71 -3.39 -10.74
C LEU A 25 3.88 -2.64 -11.36
N SER A 26 4.23 -2.91 -12.62
CA SER A 26 5.28 -2.20 -13.34
C SER A 26 4.93 -0.73 -13.62
N GLY A 27 3.67 -0.35 -13.51
CA GLY A 27 3.22 1.05 -13.58
C GLY A 27 3.44 1.85 -12.29
N LEU A 28 3.85 1.21 -11.19
CA LEU A 28 4.14 1.85 -9.91
C LEU A 28 5.65 2.09 -9.74
N ASN A 29 6.01 3.05 -8.89
CA ASN A 29 7.40 3.37 -8.54
C ASN A 29 7.96 2.43 -7.45
N LEU A 30 7.77 1.12 -7.62
CA LEU A 30 8.26 0.12 -6.66
C LEU A 30 9.79 0.08 -6.67
N VAL A 31 10.38 -0.18 -5.51
CA VAL A 31 11.85 -0.20 -5.36
C VAL A 31 12.37 -1.48 -4.71
N ASN A 32 13.63 -1.78 -4.99
CA ASN A 32 14.43 -2.80 -4.32
C ASN A 32 15.03 -2.29 -3.00
N ALA A 33 15.70 -3.18 -2.28
CA ALA A 33 16.35 -2.86 -1.01
C ALA A 33 17.38 -1.73 -1.11
N ASP A 34 18.03 -1.56 -2.26
CA ASP A 34 19.04 -0.53 -2.54
C ASP A 34 18.43 0.76 -3.14
N GLY A 35 17.13 0.83 -3.32
CA GLY A 35 16.42 1.99 -3.90
C GLY A 35 16.35 1.98 -5.42
N THR A 36 16.91 0.98 -6.10
CA THR A 36 16.73 0.83 -7.56
C THR A 36 15.30 0.42 -7.89
N ALA A 37 14.81 0.82 -9.08
CA ALA A 37 13.46 0.49 -9.53
C ALA A 37 13.25 -1.03 -9.59
N PHE A 38 12.07 -1.47 -9.18
CA PHE A 38 11.63 -2.85 -9.28
C PHE A 38 10.42 -2.98 -10.19
N ASP A 39 10.63 -3.63 -11.35
CA ASP A 39 9.59 -3.98 -12.29
C ASP A 39 9.47 -5.51 -12.35
N PRO A 40 8.40 -6.12 -11.80
CA PRO A 40 8.27 -7.56 -11.77
C PRO A 40 8.08 -8.11 -13.20
N SER A 41 8.94 -9.04 -13.59
CA SER A 41 8.87 -9.71 -14.90
C SER A 41 8.12 -11.04 -14.85
N THR A 42 8.06 -11.66 -13.67
CA THR A 42 7.37 -12.94 -13.44
C THR A 42 6.69 -12.94 -12.08
N ASN A 43 5.71 -13.81 -11.90
CA ASN A 43 5.10 -14.06 -10.59
C ASN A 43 6.14 -14.52 -9.56
N SER A 44 7.08 -15.37 -9.96
CA SER A 44 8.14 -15.85 -9.07
C SER A 44 9.07 -14.73 -8.61
N SER A 45 9.47 -13.81 -9.51
CA SER A 45 10.30 -12.65 -9.14
C SER A 45 9.56 -11.71 -8.18
N TYR A 46 8.27 -11.45 -8.42
CA TYR A 46 7.44 -10.67 -7.51
C TYR A 46 7.33 -11.32 -6.12
N LYS A 47 7.04 -12.61 -6.07
CA LYS A 47 6.96 -13.37 -4.80
C LYS A 47 8.26 -13.28 -4.00
N THR A 48 9.41 -13.50 -4.64
CA THR A 48 10.72 -13.42 -3.97
C THR A 48 10.98 -12.01 -3.45
N TRP A 49 10.75 -10.99 -4.26
CA TRP A 49 10.89 -9.60 -3.87
C TRP A 49 9.96 -9.23 -2.70
N LEU A 50 8.69 -9.60 -2.76
CA LEU A 50 7.71 -9.31 -1.71
C LEU A 50 8.05 -10.01 -0.39
N SER A 51 8.51 -11.27 -0.45
CA SER A 51 8.91 -12.05 0.73
C SER A 51 10.16 -11.48 1.39
N SER A 52 11.05 -10.86 0.62
CA SER A 52 12.34 -10.34 1.10
C SER A 52 12.25 -8.91 1.65
N ALA A 53 11.08 -8.25 1.54
CA ALA A 53 10.94 -6.86 1.94
C ALA A 53 11.19 -6.65 3.43
N THR A 54 12.09 -5.73 3.74
CA THR A 54 12.43 -5.29 5.10
C THR A 54 12.35 -3.77 5.20
N ALA A 55 12.26 -3.25 6.43
CA ALA A 55 12.23 -1.82 6.71
C ALA A 55 13.62 -1.18 6.83
N THR A 56 14.70 -1.86 6.48
CA THR A 56 16.06 -1.28 6.43
C THR A 56 16.07 -0.10 5.47
N ASN A 57 15.52 -0.28 4.26
CA ASN A 57 15.06 0.82 3.42
C ASN A 57 13.53 0.90 3.53
N MET A 58 12.99 1.98 4.13
CA MET A 58 11.54 2.11 4.32
C MET A 58 10.80 2.17 2.98
N ALA A 59 11.41 2.75 1.93
CA ALA A 59 10.83 2.77 0.60
C ALA A 59 10.57 1.35 0.08
N TYR A 60 11.43 0.38 0.37
CA TYR A 60 11.19 -1.02 0.00
C TYR A 60 9.97 -1.61 0.73
N MET A 61 9.84 -1.38 2.04
CA MET A 61 8.68 -1.88 2.78
C MET A 61 7.39 -1.16 2.36
N LEU A 62 7.44 0.14 2.08
CA LEU A 62 6.30 0.89 1.52
C LEU A 62 5.90 0.31 0.16
N SER A 63 6.87 0.03 -0.72
CA SER A 63 6.63 -0.63 -2.01
C SER A 63 5.91 -1.96 -1.86
N ALA A 64 6.31 -2.77 -0.87
CA ALA A 64 5.69 -4.06 -0.60
C ALA A 64 4.22 -3.92 -0.17
N GLN A 65 3.90 -2.96 0.69
CA GLN A 65 2.52 -2.71 1.13
C GLN A 65 1.68 -2.09 0.01
N LEU A 66 2.24 -1.17 -0.77
CA LEU A 66 1.58 -0.56 -1.93
C LEU A 66 1.24 -1.61 -2.98
N SER A 67 2.17 -2.49 -3.33
CA SER A 67 1.94 -3.56 -4.30
C SER A 67 0.84 -4.52 -3.85
N SER A 68 0.79 -4.86 -2.57
CA SER A 68 -0.25 -5.71 -1.99
C SER A 68 -1.63 -5.04 -2.08
N MET A 69 -1.72 -3.75 -1.78
CA MET A 69 -2.98 -3.00 -1.91
C MET A 69 -3.39 -2.86 -3.38
N LYS A 70 -2.44 -2.64 -4.29
CA LYS A 70 -2.74 -2.60 -5.73
C LYS A 70 -3.39 -3.90 -6.20
N LEU A 71 -2.85 -5.05 -5.80
CA LEU A 71 -3.46 -6.35 -6.10
C LEU A 71 -4.84 -6.51 -5.45
N ASN A 72 -5.02 -6.06 -4.21
CA ASN A 72 -6.32 -6.09 -3.55
C ASN A 72 -7.39 -5.31 -4.33
N VAL A 73 -7.03 -4.16 -4.88
CA VAL A 73 -7.93 -3.33 -5.70
C VAL A 73 -8.18 -3.98 -7.06
N ASP A 74 -7.14 -4.43 -7.75
CA ASP A 74 -7.25 -5.04 -9.08
C ASP A 74 -8.08 -6.32 -9.07
N HIS A 75 -7.99 -7.10 -7.98
CA HIS A 75 -8.79 -8.32 -7.77
C HIS A 75 -10.14 -8.05 -7.07
N THR A 76 -10.53 -6.79 -6.93
CA THR A 76 -11.83 -6.37 -6.35
C THR A 76 -12.07 -6.80 -4.88
N PHE A 77 -11.02 -7.16 -4.16
CA PHE A 77 -11.10 -7.43 -2.72
C PHE A 77 -11.31 -6.14 -1.90
N VAL A 78 -10.80 -5.02 -2.42
CA VAL A 78 -10.94 -3.68 -1.85
C VAL A 78 -11.39 -2.72 -2.95
N SER A 79 -12.35 -1.86 -2.65
CA SER A 79 -12.69 -0.74 -3.55
C SER A 79 -11.69 0.40 -3.35
N GLY A 80 -11.15 0.95 -4.44
CA GLY A 80 -10.28 2.12 -4.40
C GLY A 80 -10.96 3.36 -3.80
N ALA A 81 -12.30 3.45 -3.88
CA ALA A 81 -13.09 4.52 -3.29
C ALA A 81 -13.34 4.34 -1.78
N SER A 82 -13.02 3.19 -1.20
CA SER A 82 -13.19 2.94 0.24
C SER A 82 -12.33 3.89 1.05
N LEU A 83 -12.91 4.44 2.14
CA LEU A 83 -12.20 5.33 3.05
C LEU A 83 -11.51 4.54 4.16
N VAL A 84 -10.33 4.98 4.53
CA VAL A 84 -9.60 4.52 5.71
C VAL A 84 -9.30 5.68 6.63
N TYR A 85 -9.18 5.39 7.93
CA TYR A 85 -8.78 6.36 8.94
C TYR A 85 -7.27 6.31 9.13
N ALA A 86 -6.59 7.39 8.76
CA ALA A 86 -5.15 7.53 8.79
C ALA A 86 -4.73 8.92 9.32
N PRO A 87 -5.09 9.25 10.59
CA PRO A 87 -4.85 10.57 11.16
C PRO A 87 -3.37 10.92 11.29
N ASP A 88 -2.49 9.92 11.35
CA ASP A 88 -1.03 10.10 11.45
C ASP A 88 -0.44 10.76 10.18
N LEU A 89 -1.19 10.81 9.09
CA LEU A 89 -0.81 11.54 7.88
C LEU A 89 -0.98 13.06 8.00
N LEU A 90 -1.85 13.54 8.91
CA LEU A 90 -2.15 14.97 9.05
C LEU A 90 -0.92 15.87 9.27
N PRO A 91 0.10 15.48 10.08
CA PRO A 91 1.28 16.32 10.31
C PRO A 91 2.16 16.53 9.08
N TYR A 92 2.00 15.72 8.01
CA TYR A 92 2.87 15.77 6.82
C TYR A 92 2.37 16.72 5.73
N GLY A 93 1.44 17.61 6.08
CA GLY A 93 0.94 18.67 5.21
C GLY A 93 -0.22 18.21 4.33
N PRO A 94 -0.61 19.01 3.32
CA PRO A 94 -1.72 18.66 2.46
C PRO A 94 -1.38 17.45 1.59
N ILE A 95 -2.15 16.38 1.75
CA ILE A 95 -2.11 15.19 0.91
C ILE A 95 -3.43 15.17 0.12
N PRO A 96 -3.41 15.09 -1.21
CA PRO A 96 -4.63 15.02 -2.01
C PRO A 96 -5.59 13.94 -1.51
N GLY A 97 -6.84 14.33 -1.21
CA GLY A 97 -7.88 13.43 -0.73
C GLY A 97 -7.88 13.15 0.78
N LEU A 98 -6.86 13.58 1.53
CA LEU A 98 -6.85 13.52 2.99
C LEU A 98 -7.69 14.68 3.54
N ASN A 99 -8.76 14.38 4.30
CA ASN A 99 -9.56 15.41 4.94
C ASN A 99 -9.00 15.81 6.33
N SER A 100 -9.53 16.87 6.90
CA SER A 100 -9.09 17.41 8.19
C SER A 100 -9.31 16.47 9.38
N LEU A 101 -10.13 15.45 9.21
CA LEU A 101 -10.42 14.44 10.24
C LEU A 101 -9.51 13.20 10.11
N GLY A 102 -8.66 13.14 9.09
CA GLY A 102 -7.74 12.02 8.88
C GLY A 102 -8.31 10.87 8.04
N PHE A 103 -9.35 11.11 7.25
CA PHE A 103 -9.88 10.12 6.30
C PHE A 103 -9.32 10.32 4.91
N ILE A 104 -8.98 9.22 4.24
CA ILE A 104 -8.45 9.19 2.88
C ILE A 104 -8.98 7.95 2.14
N SER A 105 -9.25 8.08 0.84
CA SER A 105 -9.58 6.90 0.03
C SER A 105 -8.35 6.03 -0.24
N ILE A 106 -8.58 4.75 -0.51
CA ILE A 106 -7.50 3.82 -0.90
C ILE A 106 -6.76 4.31 -2.14
N ASP A 107 -7.47 4.79 -3.17
CA ASP A 107 -6.85 5.32 -4.39
C ASP A 107 -5.93 6.50 -4.07
N ASN A 108 -6.36 7.45 -3.24
CA ASN A 108 -5.55 8.59 -2.86
C ASN A 108 -4.37 8.19 -1.96
N LEU A 109 -4.55 7.22 -1.08
CA LEU A 109 -3.47 6.68 -0.25
C LEU A 109 -2.39 5.99 -1.11
N MET A 110 -2.80 5.18 -2.09
CA MET A 110 -1.88 4.56 -3.05
C MET A 110 -1.14 5.60 -3.89
N THR A 111 -1.85 6.64 -4.35
CA THR A 111 -1.24 7.73 -5.13
C THR A 111 -0.18 8.48 -4.30
N ALA A 112 -0.46 8.77 -3.03
CA ALA A 112 0.50 9.42 -2.14
C ALA A 112 1.74 8.54 -1.90
N ALA A 113 1.55 7.24 -1.71
CA ALA A 113 2.64 6.28 -1.55
C ALA A 113 3.51 6.19 -2.80
N ASP A 114 2.89 6.07 -3.97
CA ASP A 114 3.60 5.99 -5.26
C ASP A 114 4.40 7.27 -5.56
N ALA A 115 3.81 8.44 -5.32
CA ALA A 115 4.50 9.72 -5.47
C ALA A 115 5.71 9.85 -4.54
N SER A 116 5.59 9.41 -3.29
CA SER A 116 6.70 9.41 -2.34
C SER A 116 7.83 8.47 -2.78
N LEU A 117 7.52 7.30 -3.30
CA LEU A 117 8.51 6.35 -3.84
C LEU A 117 9.23 6.92 -5.06
N GLY A 118 8.51 7.59 -5.96
CA GLY A 118 9.11 8.24 -7.14
C GLY A 118 10.10 9.34 -6.77
N SER A 119 9.83 10.08 -5.70
CA SER A 119 10.69 11.18 -5.24
C SER A 119 11.80 10.72 -4.28
N HIS A 120 11.56 9.68 -3.48
CA HIS A 120 12.44 9.21 -2.41
C HIS A 120 12.55 7.67 -2.42
N PRO A 121 13.26 7.09 -3.41
CA PRO A 121 13.33 5.64 -3.59
C PRO A 121 14.23 4.93 -2.57
N ASN A 122 15.01 5.66 -1.80
CA ASN A 122 15.92 5.12 -0.79
C ASN A 122 15.85 5.92 0.51
N THR A 123 15.23 5.35 1.54
CA THR A 123 14.97 6.02 2.82
C THR A 123 15.43 5.15 4.00
N PRO A 124 16.76 4.99 4.17
CA PRO A 124 17.33 4.28 5.31
C PRO A 124 17.12 5.07 6.62
N ALA A 125 17.57 4.50 7.72
CA ALA A 125 17.57 5.18 9.02
C ALA A 125 18.27 6.55 8.92
N GLY A 126 17.62 7.59 9.43
CA GLY A 126 18.12 8.97 9.40
C GLY A 126 17.72 9.77 8.15
N ASP A 127 17.13 9.16 7.13
CA ASP A 127 16.62 9.89 5.98
C ASP A 127 15.40 10.76 6.36
N ALA A 128 15.35 12.00 5.85
CA ALA A 128 14.31 12.98 6.18
C ALA A 128 12.90 12.54 5.72
N SER A 129 12.79 11.73 4.66
CA SER A 129 11.51 11.26 4.11
C SER A 129 11.04 9.94 4.71
N ARG A 130 11.88 9.29 5.53
CA ARG A 130 11.60 7.98 6.11
C ARG A 130 10.36 7.98 6.99
N ALA A 131 10.20 8.98 7.87
CA ALA A 131 9.07 9.04 8.80
C ALA A 131 7.72 9.13 8.07
N TYR A 132 7.65 9.94 7.02
CA TYR A 132 6.45 10.04 6.17
C TYR A 132 6.14 8.71 5.47
N GLN A 133 7.14 8.07 4.88
CA GLN A 133 6.97 6.77 4.24
C GLN A 133 6.56 5.67 5.23
N GLU A 134 7.05 5.72 6.47
CA GLU A 134 6.62 4.79 7.51
C GLU A 134 5.13 4.95 7.83
N VAL A 135 4.63 6.18 7.94
CA VAL A 135 3.20 6.45 8.17
C VAL A 135 2.35 5.97 6.99
N LEU A 136 2.76 6.21 5.75
CA LEU A 136 2.10 5.68 4.55
C LEU A 136 2.07 4.14 4.55
N LYS A 137 3.21 3.53 4.86
CA LYS A 137 3.36 2.08 4.96
C LYS A 137 2.43 1.49 6.02
N ASP A 138 2.37 2.12 7.20
CA ASP A 138 1.49 1.67 8.29
C ASP A 138 0.01 1.79 7.93
N ALA A 139 -0.39 2.87 7.25
CA ALA A 139 -1.76 3.05 6.78
C ALA A 139 -2.16 1.95 5.78
N LEU A 140 -1.29 1.65 4.80
CA LEU A 140 -1.51 0.58 3.83
C LEU A 140 -1.53 -0.81 4.49
N ASP A 141 -0.61 -1.08 5.43
CA ASP A 141 -0.54 -2.35 6.15
C ASP A 141 -1.83 -2.60 6.95
N ARG A 142 -2.30 -1.61 7.69
CA ARG A 142 -3.58 -1.70 8.42
C ARG A 142 -4.75 -1.94 7.47
N ALA A 143 -4.79 -1.26 6.33
CA ALA A 143 -5.83 -1.45 5.33
C ALA A 143 -5.75 -2.85 4.67
N ASN A 144 -4.55 -3.33 4.34
CA ASN A 144 -4.33 -4.69 3.84
C ASN A 144 -4.79 -5.77 4.83
N ASN A 145 -4.81 -5.46 6.12
CA ASN A 145 -5.28 -6.34 7.20
C ASN A 145 -6.70 -6.01 7.69
N ASP A 146 -7.48 -5.24 6.93
CA ASP A 146 -8.89 -4.88 7.21
C ASP A 146 -9.13 -4.13 8.53
N SER A 147 -8.14 -3.45 9.08
CA SER A 147 -8.24 -2.89 10.42
C SER A 147 -8.66 -1.41 10.47
N THR A 148 -8.78 -0.72 9.34
CA THR A 148 -9.01 0.74 9.30
C THR A 148 -10.09 1.21 8.34
N PHE A 149 -10.82 0.32 7.69
CA PHE A 149 -11.89 0.69 6.76
C PHE A 149 -13.07 1.34 7.47
N VAL A 150 -13.56 2.44 6.88
CA VAL A 150 -14.78 3.12 7.30
C VAL A 150 -15.94 2.56 6.48
N LYS A 151 -17.02 2.18 7.16
CA LYS A 151 -18.24 1.76 6.47
C LYS A 151 -18.87 2.97 5.78
N PRO A 152 -19.21 2.87 4.47
CA PRO A 152 -19.74 4.00 3.70
C PRO A 152 -21.14 4.44 4.12
N THR A 153 -21.88 3.62 4.86
CA THR A 153 -23.22 3.93 5.38
C THR A 153 -23.27 3.77 6.87
N PRO A 154 -23.89 4.71 7.62
CA PRO A 154 -24.17 4.48 9.04
C PRO A 154 -24.94 3.17 9.18
N CYS A 155 -24.64 2.42 10.21
CA CYS A 155 -25.39 1.22 10.55
C CYS A 155 -26.87 1.59 10.69
N VAL A 156 -27.74 0.98 9.90
CA VAL A 156 -29.20 1.24 9.93
C VAL A 156 -29.86 0.63 11.17
N PHE A 157 -29.08 0.12 12.11
CA PHE A 157 -29.59 -0.33 13.40
C PHE A 157 -29.82 0.90 14.29
N GLY A 158 -31.04 1.45 14.21
CA GLY A 158 -31.56 2.26 15.31
C GLY A 158 -31.57 1.39 16.57
N PHE A 159 -31.04 1.93 17.66
CA PHE A 159 -31.25 1.31 18.96
C PHE A 159 -32.77 1.26 19.21
N PRO A 160 -33.30 0.13 19.71
CA PRO A 160 -34.69 0.05 20.07
C PRO A 160 -35.05 1.04 21.19
#